data_48cbd8aa279b219c1d031d23c855c9e9
#
_entry.id   48cbd8aa279b219c1d031d23c855c9e9
#
_cell.length_a   1.000
_cell.length_b   1.000
_cell.length_c   1.000
_cell.angle_alpha   90.00
_cell.angle_beta   90.00
_cell.angle_gamma   90.00
#
_symmetry.space_group_name_H-M   'P 1'
#
loop_
_entity.id
_entity.type
_entity.pdbx_description
1 polymer ?
#
loop_
_entity_poly.entity_id
_entity_poly.type
_entity_poly.pdbx_seq_one_letter_code
_entity_poly.pdbx_strand_id
1 'polypeptide(L)'
;MKLFIIPVIALVLSGAAPVKPSASLGKAEATCRANEAGPALFITAVGLKDSKGLLRAELYPNNDNDFLEDDAVLINEGKTFRRVDLALTASNEPTLCMRVPSAGKYSLSLLHDRDRNLKFGFTSDGIGFSGNPKLARSKPKASSATVTASSGITRISIRMNYRNGLISFGPIASK
;
A
#
# COMPACT_ATOMS: atom_id res chain seq x y z
N MET A 1 -35.70 18.97 55.85
CA MET A 1 -34.67 19.41 54.88
C MET A 1 -34.02 18.17 54.28
N LYS A 2 -34.48 17.73 53.05
CA LYS A 2 -33.97 16.52 52.40
C LYS A 2 -32.83 16.89 51.45
N LEU A 3 -31.63 16.40 51.77
CA LEU A 3 -30.41 16.60 50.98
C LEU A 3 -30.45 15.63 49.80
N PHE A 4 -30.57 16.16 48.56
CA PHE A 4 -30.41 15.36 47.34
C PHE A 4 -28.95 15.29 46.97
N ILE A 5 -28.34 14.11 47.07
CA ILE A 5 -26.99 13.83 46.57
C ILE A 5 -27.11 13.46 45.10
N ILE A 6 -26.63 14.33 44.20
CA ILE A 6 -26.54 14.04 42.77
C ILE A 6 -25.24 13.29 42.52
N PRO A 7 -25.25 12.08 41.96
CA PRO A 7 -24.04 11.38 41.61
C PRO A 7 -23.39 12.05 40.36
N VAL A 8 -22.17 12.50 40.54
CA VAL A 8 -21.33 12.96 39.40
C VAL A 8 -20.80 11.71 38.68
N ILE A 9 -21.34 11.42 37.50
CA ILE A 9 -20.80 10.38 36.63
C ILE A 9 -19.57 10.96 35.92
N ALA A 10 -18.38 10.55 36.33
CA ALA A 10 -17.15 10.87 35.65
C ALA A 10 -17.07 10.06 34.33
N LEU A 11 -17.22 10.74 33.21
CA LEU A 11 -17.05 10.17 31.88
C LEU A 11 -15.53 9.97 31.64
N VAL A 12 -15.06 8.72 31.76
CA VAL A 12 -13.66 8.38 31.45
C VAL A 12 -13.53 8.31 29.93
N LEU A 13 -12.98 9.34 29.30
CA LEU A 13 -12.56 9.26 27.90
C LEU A 13 -11.31 8.37 27.81
N SER A 14 -11.50 7.12 27.43
CA SER A 14 -10.40 6.23 27.05
C SER A 14 -9.87 6.67 25.68
N GLY A 15 -8.90 7.57 25.67
CA GLY A 15 -8.13 7.85 24.46
C GLY A 15 -7.27 6.63 24.10
N ALA A 16 -7.43 6.08 22.90
CA ALA A 16 -6.52 5.06 22.39
C ALA A 16 -5.10 5.64 22.26
N ALA A 17 -4.09 4.86 22.64
CA ALA A 17 -2.70 5.27 22.47
C ALA A 17 -2.35 5.38 20.97
N PRO A 18 -1.49 6.34 20.57
CA PRO A 18 -1.10 6.48 19.16
C PRO A 18 -0.38 5.22 18.66
N VAL A 19 -0.74 4.82 17.45
CA VAL A 19 -0.12 3.68 16.74
C VAL A 19 1.29 4.06 16.34
N LYS A 20 2.26 3.16 16.55
CA LYS A 20 3.65 3.33 16.12
C LYS A 20 3.87 2.67 14.75
N PRO A 21 4.83 3.18 13.93
CA PRO A 21 5.21 2.55 12.67
C PRO A 21 5.54 1.06 12.85
N SER A 22 4.99 0.21 12.00
CA SER A 22 5.22 -1.24 12.05
C SER A 22 5.00 -1.88 10.69
N ALA A 23 5.85 -2.86 10.35
CA ALA A 23 5.69 -3.65 9.12
C ALA A 23 4.37 -4.44 9.05
N SER A 24 3.62 -4.55 10.14
CA SER A 24 2.31 -5.24 10.20
C SER A 24 1.11 -4.32 9.98
N LEU A 25 1.28 -2.99 10.03
CA LEU A 25 0.18 -2.05 9.85
C LEU A 25 -0.52 -2.22 8.50
N GLY A 26 -1.84 -2.17 8.51
CA GLY A 26 -2.68 -2.31 7.33
C GLY A 26 -2.78 -3.71 6.72
N LYS A 27 -2.08 -4.73 7.27
CA LYS A 27 -2.07 -6.09 6.71
C LYS A 27 -3.33 -6.88 7.05
N ALA A 28 -3.80 -6.82 8.28
CA ALA A 28 -4.97 -7.59 8.72
C ALA A 28 -6.20 -7.26 7.88
N GLU A 29 -6.44 -5.98 7.65
CA GLU A 29 -7.57 -5.49 6.87
C GLU A 29 -7.38 -5.67 5.36
N ALA A 30 -6.13 -5.80 4.90
CA ALA A 30 -5.78 -5.98 3.49
C ALA A 30 -5.79 -7.45 3.04
N THR A 31 -5.70 -8.40 3.97
CA THR A 31 -5.62 -9.83 3.64
C THR A 31 -6.91 -10.32 2.99
N CYS A 32 -6.80 -10.89 1.79
CA CYS A 32 -7.92 -11.50 1.07
C CYS A 32 -8.38 -12.79 1.74
N ARG A 33 -9.67 -13.08 1.65
CA ARG A 33 -10.28 -14.34 2.08
C ARG A 33 -10.10 -15.42 1.02
N ALA A 34 -10.25 -16.68 1.36
CA ALA A 34 -10.13 -17.81 0.42
C ALA A 34 -11.03 -17.68 -0.81
N ASN A 35 -12.26 -17.15 -0.63
CA ASN A 35 -13.21 -16.88 -1.72
C ASN A 35 -13.52 -15.37 -1.77
N GLU A 36 -12.49 -14.57 -2.00
CA GLU A 36 -12.63 -13.10 -1.99
C GLU A 36 -13.54 -12.63 -3.14
N ALA A 37 -14.67 -12.04 -2.76
CA ALA A 37 -15.64 -11.47 -3.69
C ALA A 37 -15.43 -9.97 -3.94
N GLY A 38 -14.59 -9.32 -3.12
CA GLY A 38 -14.32 -7.88 -3.18
C GLY A 38 -15.12 -7.07 -2.14
N PRO A 39 -14.92 -5.77 -2.12
CA PRO A 39 -13.99 -5.02 -2.98
C PRO A 39 -12.53 -5.39 -2.75
N ALA A 40 -11.85 -5.78 -3.82
CA ALA A 40 -10.44 -6.20 -3.75
C ALA A 40 -9.68 -5.89 -5.06
N LEU A 41 -8.36 -5.74 -4.93
CA LEU A 41 -7.44 -5.57 -6.06
C LEU A 41 -6.63 -6.85 -6.24
N PHE A 42 -6.58 -7.37 -7.46
CA PHE A 42 -5.61 -8.36 -7.91
C PHE A 42 -4.53 -7.62 -8.68
N ILE A 43 -3.32 -7.58 -8.12
CA ILE A 43 -2.22 -6.73 -8.56
C ILE A 43 -1.14 -7.62 -9.15
N THR A 44 -0.98 -7.61 -10.46
CA THR A 44 0.06 -8.37 -11.16
C THR A 44 1.29 -7.49 -11.38
N ALA A 45 2.45 -7.92 -10.87
CA ALA A 45 3.72 -7.26 -11.14
C ALA A 45 4.25 -7.67 -12.52
N VAL A 46 4.56 -6.70 -13.38
CA VAL A 46 5.07 -6.93 -14.74
C VAL A 46 6.48 -6.38 -14.88
N GLY A 47 7.37 -7.14 -15.50
CA GLY A 47 8.76 -6.73 -15.74
C GLY A 47 9.62 -6.77 -14.48
N LEU A 48 9.48 -7.80 -13.67
CA LEU A 48 10.38 -8.05 -12.54
C LEU A 48 11.81 -8.31 -13.03
N LYS A 49 12.77 -7.75 -12.32
CA LYS A 49 14.20 -7.92 -12.60
C LYS A 49 14.68 -9.35 -12.31
N ASP A 50 14.19 -9.91 -11.23
CA ASP A 50 14.44 -11.26 -10.75
C ASP A 50 13.36 -11.67 -9.74
N SER A 51 13.46 -12.86 -9.17
CA SER A 51 12.55 -13.38 -8.14
C SER A 51 13.12 -13.29 -6.71
N LYS A 52 14.07 -12.38 -6.46
CA LYS A 52 14.61 -12.17 -5.12
C LYS A 52 13.69 -11.32 -4.26
N GLY A 53 13.75 -11.52 -2.96
CA GLY A 53 13.09 -10.64 -2.00
C GLY A 53 11.58 -10.87 -1.89
N LEU A 54 10.83 -9.77 -1.89
CA LEU A 54 9.38 -9.76 -1.80
C LEU A 54 8.76 -8.62 -2.64
N LEU A 55 7.48 -8.76 -2.96
CA LEU A 55 6.65 -7.65 -3.41
C LEU A 55 5.86 -7.10 -2.24
N ARG A 56 5.81 -5.77 -2.14
CA ARG A 56 4.99 -5.05 -1.18
C ARG A 56 4.09 -4.08 -1.92
N ALA A 57 2.78 -4.30 -1.83
CA ALA A 57 1.78 -3.36 -2.33
C ALA A 57 1.21 -2.53 -1.17
N GLU A 58 1.08 -1.22 -1.38
CA GLU A 58 0.56 -0.29 -0.39
C GLU A 58 -0.48 0.64 -1.02
N LEU A 59 -1.64 0.74 -0.34
CA LEU A 59 -2.78 1.54 -0.75
C LEU A 59 -2.94 2.75 0.18
N TYR A 60 -3.16 3.89 -0.45
CA TYR A 60 -3.26 5.20 0.18
C TYR A 60 -4.54 5.94 -0.25
N PRO A 61 -4.97 6.97 0.50
CA PRO A 61 -5.94 7.93 -0.02
C PRO A 61 -5.44 8.56 -1.32
N ASN A 62 -6.36 8.87 -2.25
CA ASN A 62 -6.00 9.42 -3.56
C ASN A 62 -5.83 10.93 -3.52
N ASN A 63 -4.86 11.42 -2.75
CA ASN A 63 -4.45 12.83 -2.69
C ASN A 63 -2.95 12.95 -2.43
N ASP A 64 -2.34 14.05 -2.81
CA ASP A 64 -0.89 14.24 -2.79
C ASP A 64 -0.30 14.36 -1.37
N ASN A 65 -1.09 14.75 -0.36
CA ASN A 65 -0.63 14.88 1.02
C ASN A 65 -0.46 13.50 1.68
N ASP A 66 -1.37 12.58 1.38
CA ASP A 66 -1.41 11.26 2.02
C ASP A 66 -0.68 10.17 1.20
N PHE A 67 -0.50 10.39 -0.09
CA PHE A 67 0.18 9.41 -0.94
C PHE A 67 1.65 9.26 -0.55
N LEU A 68 2.08 8.03 -0.23
CA LEU A 68 3.41 7.69 0.28
C LEU A 68 3.76 8.37 1.61
N GLU A 69 2.76 8.75 2.42
CA GLU A 69 2.95 9.19 3.79
C GLU A 69 3.22 7.99 4.71
N ASP A 70 3.76 8.24 5.88
CA ASP A 70 4.04 7.22 6.89
C ASP A 70 2.76 6.48 7.32
N ASP A 71 2.85 5.17 7.42
CA ASP A 71 1.72 4.29 7.74
C ASP A 71 1.08 4.61 9.09
N ALA A 72 1.90 4.92 10.11
CA ALA A 72 1.39 5.25 11.42
C ALA A 72 0.71 6.64 11.45
N VAL A 73 1.19 7.59 10.67
CA VAL A 73 0.55 8.90 10.51
C VAL A 73 -0.85 8.72 9.94
N LEU A 74 -0.97 8.00 8.83
CA LEU A 74 -2.26 7.76 8.19
C LEU A 74 -3.25 7.05 9.11
N ILE A 75 -2.83 6.01 9.81
CA ILE A 75 -3.69 5.25 10.71
C ILE A 75 -4.11 6.07 11.93
N ASN A 76 -3.20 6.83 12.53
CA ASN A 76 -3.51 7.70 13.67
C ASN A 76 -4.49 8.82 13.29
N GLU A 77 -4.49 9.26 12.04
CA GLU A 77 -5.44 10.22 11.50
C GLU A 77 -6.75 9.58 11.00
N GLY A 78 -6.94 8.27 11.19
CA GLY A 78 -8.12 7.54 10.73
C GLY A 78 -8.22 7.42 9.21
N LYS A 79 -7.12 7.62 8.50
CA LYS A 79 -7.05 7.54 7.04
C LYS A 79 -6.85 6.09 6.57
N THR A 80 -7.23 5.85 5.33
CA THR A 80 -7.06 4.53 4.71
C THR A 80 -5.59 4.24 4.46
N PHE A 81 -5.10 3.15 5.03
CA PHE A 81 -3.84 2.52 4.67
C PHE A 81 -4.02 0.99 4.62
N ARG A 82 -3.53 0.35 3.56
CA ARG A 82 -3.53 -1.11 3.41
C ARG A 82 -2.17 -1.57 2.88
N ARG A 83 -1.72 -2.73 3.34
CA ARG A 83 -0.45 -3.32 2.92
C ARG A 83 -0.58 -4.81 2.74
N VAL A 84 -0.02 -5.34 1.66
CA VAL A 84 0.15 -6.78 1.47
C VAL A 84 1.56 -7.06 0.99
N ASP A 85 2.15 -8.13 1.50
CA ASP A 85 3.47 -8.62 1.09
C ASP A 85 3.33 -10.01 0.46
N LEU A 86 4.14 -10.28 -0.57
CA LEU A 86 4.25 -11.58 -1.22
C LEU A 86 5.73 -11.93 -1.38
N ALA A 87 6.19 -12.96 -0.69
CA ALA A 87 7.54 -13.49 -0.92
C ALA A 87 7.67 -14.02 -2.34
N LEU A 88 8.69 -13.57 -3.06
CA LEU A 88 8.93 -14.04 -4.42
C LEU A 88 9.57 -15.42 -4.42
N THR A 89 9.11 -16.24 -5.36
CA THR A 89 9.67 -17.56 -5.69
C THR A 89 10.04 -17.57 -7.17
N ALA A 90 10.69 -18.63 -7.65
CA ALA A 90 11.07 -18.76 -9.06
C ALA A 90 9.89 -18.97 -10.02
N SER A 91 8.65 -18.93 -9.55
CA SER A 91 7.46 -19.05 -10.38
C SER A 91 7.11 -17.74 -11.10
N ASN A 92 6.32 -17.85 -12.13
CA ASN A 92 5.88 -16.84 -13.09
C ASN A 92 5.30 -15.55 -12.47
N GLU A 93 4.56 -14.77 -13.19
CA GLU A 93 4.02 -13.46 -12.77
C GLU A 93 3.34 -13.51 -11.41
N PRO A 94 3.94 -12.93 -10.37
CA PRO A 94 3.35 -12.93 -9.04
C PRO A 94 2.19 -11.94 -8.96
N THR A 95 1.08 -12.42 -8.46
CA THR A 95 -0.14 -11.62 -8.25
C THR A 95 -0.46 -11.53 -6.77
N LEU A 96 -0.57 -10.31 -6.25
CA LEU A 96 -1.02 -10.04 -4.90
C LEU A 96 -2.52 -9.80 -4.88
N CYS A 97 -3.19 -10.27 -3.83
CA CYS A 97 -4.56 -9.91 -3.55
C CYS A 97 -4.61 -8.95 -2.36
N MET A 98 -5.29 -7.82 -2.54
CA MET A 98 -5.47 -6.79 -1.51
C MET A 98 -6.93 -6.41 -1.38
N ARG A 99 -7.54 -6.63 -0.20
CA ARG A 99 -8.86 -6.08 0.11
C ARG A 99 -8.77 -4.57 0.30
N VAL A 100 -9.77 -3.85 -0.21
CA VAL A 100 -9.92 -2.41 -0.03
C VAL A 100 -11.17 -2.09 0.80
N PRO A 101 -11.24 -0.93 1.46
CA PRO A 101 -12.38 -0.62 2.35
C PRO A 101 -13.73 -0.59 1.63
N SER A 102 -13.76 -0.04 0.42
CA SER A 102 -14.97 0.12 -0.40
C SER A 102 -14.60 0.31 -1.87
N ALA A 103 -15.58 0.28 -2.75
CA ALA A 103 -15.41 0.78 -4.11
C ALA A 103 -15.04 2.27 -4.07
N GLY A 104 -14.10 2.69 -4.90
CA GLY A 104 -13.62 4.08 -4.89
C GLY A 104 -12.25 4.26 -5.53
N LYS A 105 -11.72 5.48 -5.44
CA LYS A 105 -10.40 5.84 -5.96
C LYS A 105 -9.37 5.82 -4.83
N TYR A 106 -8.25 5.18 -5.10
CA TYR A 106 -7.09 5.08 -4.21
C TYR A 106 -5.81 5.32 -5.01
N SER A 107 -4.72 5.59 -4.31
CA SER A 107 -3.37 5.56 -4.90
C SER A 107 -2.65 4.30 -4.43
N LEU A 108 -1.94 3.64 -5.35
CA LEU A 108 -1.31 2.36 -5.09
C LEU A 108 0.14 2.37 -5.56
N SER A 109 1.04 1.95 -4.67
CA SER A 109 2.44 1.65 -4.95
C SER A 109 2.71 0.15 -4.89
N LEU A 110 3.70 -0.31 -5.64
CA LEU A 110 4.21 -1.67 -5.61
C LEU A 110 5.74 -1.64 -5.55
N LEU A 111 6.29 -2.05 -4.42
CA LEU A 111 7.72 -2.17 -4.19
C LEU A 111 8.18 -3.60 -4.47
N HIS A 112 9.24 -3.78 -5.24
CA HIS A 112 10.04 -5.00 -5.30
C HIS A 112 11.23 -4.82 -4.38
N ASP A 113 11.05 -5.19 -3.12
CA ASP A 113 12.04 -5.15 -2.05
C ASP A 113 12.96 -6.36 -2.17
N ARG A 114 14.09 -6.20 -2.87
CA ARG A 114 14.99 -7.29 -3.24
C ARG A 114 15.93 -7.71 -2.12
N ASP A 115 16.19 -6.83 -1.16
CA ASP A 115 17.05 -7.10 0.02
C ASP A 115 16.25 -7.38 1.30
N ARG A 116 14.90 -7.31 1.25
CA ARG A 116 13.96 -7.55 2.35
C ARG A 116 14.17 -6.63 3.55
N ASN A 117 14.63 -5.41 3.31
CA ASN A 117 14.79 -4.41 4.36
C ASN A 117 13.50 -3.62 4.65
N LEU A 118 12.42 -3.89 3.89
CA LEU A 118 11.08 -3.33 4.00
C LEU A 118 11.01 -1.81 3.69
N LYS A 119 12.03 -1.29 3.03
CA LYS A 119 12.17 0.10 2.61
C LYS A 119 12.61 0.15 1.15
N PHE A 120 12.23 1.22 0.46
CA PHE A 120 12.70 1.43 -0.90
C PHE A 120 14.18 1.82 -0.93
N GLY A 121 15.01 0.98 -1.54
CA GLY A 121 16.42 1.22 -1.82
C GLY A 121 16.62 1.63 -3.27
N PHE A 122 17.08 2.87 -3.52
CA PHE A 122 17.26 3.42 -4.88
C PHE A 122 18.17 2.55 -5.79
N THR A 123 19.11 1.83 -5.23
CA THR A 123 20.10 1.04 -5.98
C THR A 123 19.74 -0.44 -6.09
N SER A 124 19.00 -0.95 -5.12
CA SER A 124 18.68 -2.38 -4.99
C SER A 124 17.32 -2.74 -5.59
N ASP A 125 16.33 -1.88 -5.38
CA ASP A 125 14.92 -2.25 -5.50
C ASP A 125 14.26 -1.76 -6.78
N GLY A 126 13.05 -2.27 -7.01
CA GLY A 126 12.17 -1.79 -8.08
C GLY A 126 10.93 -1.15 -7.49
N ILE A 127 10.35 -0.20 -8.23
CA ILE A 127 9.11 0.44 -7.83
C ILE A 127 8.15 0.61 -9.02
N GLY A 128 6.86 0.45 -8.76
CA GLY A 128 5.80 0.68 -9.72
C GLY A 128 4.60 1.36 -9.07
N PHE A 129 3.71 1.91 -9.88
CA PHE A 129 2.49 2.58 -9.44
C PHE A 129 1.34 2.21 -10.35
N SER A 130 0.11 2.18 -9.84
CA SER A 130 -1.06 1.68 -10.57
C SER A 130 -1.33 2.38 -11.89
N GLY A 131 -1.04 3.65 -12.03
CA GLY A 131 -1.17 4.39 -13.30
C GLY A 131 -0.05 4.12 -14.31
N ASN A 132 0.96 3.34 -13.96
CA ASN A 132 2.17 3.11 -14.77
C ASN A 132 2.83 4.41 -15.27
N PRO A 133 2.98 5.45 -14.44
CA PRO A 133 3.55 6.71 -14.87
C PRO A 133 5.01 6.54 -15.27
N LYS A 134 5.46 7.41 -16.19
CA LYS A 134 6.88 7.59 -16.40
C LYS A 134 7.49 8.21 -15.14
N LEU A 135 8.45 7.52 -14.52
CA LEU A 135 9.07 7.99 -13.30
C LEU A 135 10.08 9.12 -13.57
N ALA A 136 10.05 10.13 -12.71
CA ALA A 136 11.00 11.23 -12.66
C ALA A 136 11.82 11.12 -11.35
N ARG A 137 12.60 12.15 -11.03
CA ARG A 137 13.40 12.20 -9.80
C ARG A 137 12.60 12.52 -8.55
N SER A 138 11.38 13.02 -8.70
CA SER A 138 10.49 13.37 -7.60
C SER A 138 9.42 12.31 -7.38
N LYS A 139 8.85 12.32 -6.17
CA LYS A 139 7.64 11.56 -5.82
C LYS A 139 6.56 11.79 -6.88
N PRO A 140 5.94 10.74 -7.45
CA PRO A 140 4.83 10.91 -8.36
C PRO A 140 3.61 11.48 -7.64
N LYS A 141 2.74 12.17 -8.37
CA LYS A 141 1.47 12.64 -7.85
C LYS A 141 0.53 11.46 -7.60
N ALA A 142 -0.33 11.57 -6.60
CA ALA A 142 -1.36 10.57 -6.30
C ALA A 142 -2.24 10.27 -7.53
N SER A 143 -2.58 11.30 -8.31
CA SER A 143 -3.38 11.17 -9.53
C SER A 143 -2.74 10.27 -10.59
N SER A 144 -1.40 10.20 -10.65
CA SER A 144 -0.68 9.33 -11.58
C SER A 144 -0.51 7.88 -11.07
N ALA A 145 -0.86 7.65 -9.81
CA ALA A 145 -0.87 6.34 -9.15
C ALA A 145 -2.29 5.89 -8.81
N THR A 146 -3.31 6.46 -9.45
CA THR A 146 -4.71 6.18 -9.15
C THR A 146 -5.11 4.79 -9.64
N VAL A 147 -5.82 4.05 -8.78
CA VAL A 147 -6.61 2.87 -9.10
C VAL A 147 -8.06 3.10 -8.70
N THR A 148 -9.00 2.69 -9.55
CA THR A 148 -10.42 2.72 -9.23
C THR A 148 -10.87 1.30 -8.90
N ALA A 149 -11.12 1.05 -7.61
CA ALA A 149 -11.64 -0.22 -7.13
C ALA A 149 -13.16 -0.30 -7.36
N SER A 150 -13.63 -1.41 -7.93
CA SER A 150 -15.07 -1.73 -8.03
C SER A 150 -15.59 -2.34 -6.73
N SER A 151 -16.89 -2.60 -6.64
CA SER A 151 -17.48 -3.37 -5.53
C SER A 151 -17.08 -4.85 -5.53
N GLY A 152 -16.60 -5.37 -6.66
CA GLY A 152 -16.06 -6.71 -6.81
C GLY A 152 -14.52 -6.71 -6.88
N ILE A 153 -13.99 -7.66 -7.67
CA ILE A 153 -12.56 -7.78 -7.91
C ILE A 153 -12.14 -6.86 -9.07
N THR A 154 -11.15 -6.00 -8.82
CA THR A 154 -10.50 -5.19 -9.84
C THR A 154 -9.12 -5.75 -10.13
N ARG A 155 -8.83 -6.07 -11.40
CA ARG A 155 -7.52 -6.57 -11.85
C ARG A 155 -6.72 -5.46 -12.47
N ILE A 156 -5.45 -5.34 -12.05
CA ILE A 156 -4.52 -4.34 -12.57
C ILE A 156 -3.14 -4.95 -12.77
N SER A 157 -2.39 -4.41 -13.73
CA SER A 157 -0.98 -4.75 -13.96
C SER A 157 -0.12 -3.52 -13.68
N ILE A 158 0.90 -3.70 -12.84
CA ILE A 158 1.84 -2.64 -12.49
C ILE A 158 3.20 -2.98 -13.07
N ARG A 159 3.70 -2.08 -13.92
CA ARG A 159 5.04 -2.19 -14.49
C ARG A 159 6.08 -1.76 -13.49
N MET A 160 7.04 -2.67 -13.24
CA MET A 160 8.15 -2.39 -12.36
C MET A 160 9.22 -1.57 -13.05
N ASN A 161 9.75 -0.60 -12.33
CA ASN A 161 10.84 0.26 -12.78
C ASN A 161 12.03 0.07 -11.83
N TYR A 162 13.22 0.04 -12.41
CA TYR A 162 14.48 -0.12 -11.71
C TYR A 162 15.45 0.97 -12.12
N ARG A 163 16.48 1.17 -11.35
CA ARG A 163 17.59 2.03 -11.75
C ARG A 163 18.25 1.48 -13.01
N ASN A 164 18.29 2.28 -14.06
CA ASN A 164 18.85 1.96 -15.37
C ASN A 164 19.95 2.94 -15.82
N GLY A 165 20.56 3.65 -14.88
CA GLY A 165 21.62 4.63 -15.10
C GLY A 165 22.06 5.24 -13.76
N LEU A 166 22.81 6.34 -13.82
CA LEU A 166 23.25 7.01 -12.58
C LEU A 166 22.06 7.57 -11.77
N ILE A 167 21.05 8.10 -12.46
CA ILE A 167 19.94 8.85 -11.86
C ILE A 167 18.59 8.61 -12.54
N SER A 168 18.50 7.62 -13.43
CA SER A 168 17.25 7.31 -14.15
C SER A 168 16.64 6.02 -13.65
N PHE A 169 15.30 6.00 -13.65
CA PHE A 169 14.45 4.87 -13.33
C PHE A 169 13.57 4.55 -14.53
N GLY A 170 13.43 3.29 -14.85
CA GLY A 170 12.57 2.83 -15.93
C GLY A 170 12.40 1.32 -15.94
N PRO A 171 11.52 0.81 -16.80
CA PRO A 171 11.38 -0.62 -16.99
C PRO A 171 12.69 -1.21 -17.53
N ILE A 172 12.96 -2.44 -17.16
CA ILE A 172 14.02 -3.21 -17.80
C ILE A 172 13.62 -3.52 -19.24
N ALA A 173 14.60 -3.41 -20.17
CA ALA A 173 14.37 -3.84 -21.53
C ALA A 173 13.98 -5.33 -21.56
N SER A 174 12.86 -5.66 -22.23
CA SER A 174 12.53 -7.06 -22.53
C SER A 174 13.66 -7.67 -23.35
N LYS A 175 14.24 -8.77 -22.88
CA LYS A 175 15.13 -9.60 -23.68
C LYS A 175 14.36 -10.29 -24.79
#